data_595d3ed21abdfd2dad680c436bda371f
#
_entry.id   595d3ed21abdfd2dad680c436bda371f
#
_cell.length_a   1.000
_cell.length_b   1.000
_cell.length_c   1.000
_cell.angle_alpha   90.00
_cell.angle_beta   90.00
_cell.angle_gamma   90.00
#
_symmetry.space_group_name_H-M   'P 1'
#
loop_
_entity.id
_entity.type
_entity.pdbx_description
1 polymer ?
#
loop_
_entity_poly.entity_id
_entity_poly.type
_entity_poly.pdbx_seq_one_letter_code
_entity_poly.pdbx_strand_id
1 'polypeptide(L)'
;ALPISKSNFMIPFKDITLADKDTITSFTMKSDRRNCDLSFSNLCSWRFLYDTQFAVVDNFLVFKFWAGEQLAYMMPVGTGDLKAVLWKLIEDARKENQHFCMLGVCSNMRADLEAILPEQFTFTEDRDYADYIYLRSDLSTLKGKKFQAKRNHINRFRNTYPDYEYTPITPDRIQECLDLEAEWCKEIGRA
;
A
#
# COMPACT_ATOMS: atom_id res chain seq x y z
N ALA A 1 10.56 17.07 -28.11
CA ALA A 1 9.59 16.07 -28.52
C ALA A 1 10.29 14.70 -28.53
N LEU A 2 9.96 13.82 -27.62
CA LEU A 2 10.51 12.46 -27.55
C LEU A 2 9.82 11.58 -28.59
N PRO A 3 10.50 10.60 -29.18
CA PRO A 3 9.95 9.76 -30.22
C PRO A 3 8.76 8.96 -29.68
N ILE A 4 7.60 9.16 -30.26
CA ILE A 4 6.39 8.36 -30.02
C ILE A 4 6.64 6.99 -30.65
N SER A 5 7.18 6.07 -29.85
CA SER A 5 7.18 4.66 -30.26
C SER A 5 5.73 4.19 -30.28
N LYS A 6 5.21 3.86 -31.45
CA LYS A 6 3.92 3.18 -31.63
C LYS A 6 4.06 1.71 -31.18
N SER A 7 4.49 1.49 -29.95
CA SER A 7 4.46 0.17 -29.34
C SER A 7 3.02 -0.10 -28.89
N ASN A 8 2.39 -1.09 -29.47
CA ASN A 8 1.08 -1.61 -29.07
C ASN A 8 1.18 -2.40 -27.74
N PHE A 9 2.21 -2.13 -26.93
CA PHE A 9 2.43 -2.81 -25.68
C PHE A 9 1.34 -2.40 -24.68
N MET A 10 0.57 -3.37 -24.24
CA MET A 10 -0.38 -3.23 -23.13
C MET A 10 0.22 -3.92 -21.91
N ILE A 11 0.22 -3.22 -20.77
CA ILE A 11 0.58 -3.84 -19.51
C ILE A 11 -0.52 -4.84 -19.13
N PRO A 12 -0.19 -6.12 -18.86
CA PRO A 12 -1.19 -7.13 -18.53
C PRO A 12 -1.63 -7.01 -17.06
N PHE A 13 -2.26 -5.90 -16.71
CA PHE A 13 -2.84 -5.72 -15.39
C PHE A 13 -3.91 -6.76 -15.10
N LYS A 14 -3.93 -7.29 -13.91
CA LYS A 14 -4.94 -8.22 -13.42
C LYS A 14 -5.31 -7.94 -11.98
N ASP A 15 -6.48 -8.38 -11.57
CA ASP A 15 -6.97 -8.27 -10.21
C ASP A 15 -6.10 -9.08 -9.24
N ILE A 16 -6.00 -8.57 -8.01
CA ILE A 16 -5.25 -9.23 -6.95
C ILE A 16 -6.11 -10.35 -6.37
N THR A 17 -5.55 -11.56 -6.29
CA THR A 17 -6.15 -12.72 -5.62
C THR A 17 -5.24 -13.26 -4.53
N LEU A 18 -5.74 -14.14 -3.69
CA LEU A 18 -4.91 -14.80 -2.65
C LEU A 18 -3.77 -15.64 -3.25
N ALA A 19 -3.96 -16.17 -4.47
CA ALA A 19 -2.94 -16.93 -5.19
C ALA A 19 -1.73 -16.07 -5.62
N ASP A 20 -1.88 -14.75 -5.66
CA ASP A 20 -0.81 -13.83 -6.08
C ASP A 20 0.12 -13.43 -4.91
N LYS A 21 -0.16 -13.92 -3.69
CA LYS A 21 0.60 -13.58 -2.49
C LYS A 21 2.09 -13.75 -2.67
N ASP A 22 2.53 -14.92 -3.12
CA ASP A 22 3.96 -15.24 -3.24
C ASP A 22 4.64 -14.36 -4.30
N THR A 23 3.97 -14.10 -5.41
CA THR A 23 4.46 -13.19 -6.45
C THR A 23 4.65 -11.79 -5.88
N ILE A 24 3.61 -11.20 -5.29
CA ILE A 24 3.64 -9.84 -4.76
C ILE A 24 4.67 -9.72 -3.64
N THR A 25 4.67 -10.63 -2.66
CA THR A 25 5.59 -10.59 -1.53
C THR A 25 7.04 -10.80 -1.93
N SER A 26 7.32 -11.52 -3.02
CA SER A 26 8.68 -11.69 -3.55
C SER A 26 9.34 -10.36 -3.93
N PHE A 27 8.55 -9.35 -4.29
CA PHE A 27 9.02 -7.99 -4.57
C PHE A 27 8.97 -7.10 -3.32
N THR A 28 7.82 -7.06 -2.64
CA THR A 28 7.60 -6.10 -1.56
C THR A 28 8.46 -6.38 -0.33
N MET A 29 8.69 -7.65 0.01
CA MET A 29 9.54 -8.04 1.15
C MET A 29 11.04 -7.82 0.92
N LYS A 30 11.47 -7.74 -0.33
CA LYS A 30 12.88 -7.43 -0.67
C LYS A 30 13.14 -5.94 -0.81
N SER A 31 12.09 -5.14 -0.86
CA SER A 31 12.22 -3.69 -0.95
C SER A 31 12.54 -3.09 0.43
N ASP A 32 13.22 -1.96 0.44
CA ASP A 32 13.48 -1.16 1.64
C ASP A 32 12.32 -0.19 1.98
N ARG A 33 11.22 -0.27 1.23
CA ARG A 33 10.06 0.60 1.38
C ARG A 33 9.27 0.23 2.63
N ARG A 34 8.82 1.27 3.35
CA ARG A 34 8.12 1.14 4.64
C ARG A 34 6.68 1.61 4.58
N ASN A 35 6.13 1.67 3.39
CA ASN A 35 4.77 2.04 3.12
C ASN A 35 3.84 0.85 3.44
N CYS A 36 2.81 1.05 4.26
CA CYS A 36 1.88 -0.02 4.66
C CYS A 36 1.03 -0.52 3.50
N ASP A 37 0.81 0.30 2.46
CA ASP A 37 0.04 -0.08 1.27
C ASP A 37 0.69 -1.20 0.46
N LEU A 38 2.00 -1.43 0.64
CA LEU A 38 2.72 -2.54 0.02
C LEU A 38 2.60 -3.87 0.78
N SER A 39 1.96 -3.90 1.95
CA SER A 39 1.67 -5.17 2.61
C SER A 39 0.60 -5.94 1.83
N PHE A 40 0.81 -7.25 1.64
CA PHE A 40 -0.15 -8.07 0.89
C PHE A 40 -1.54 -8.07 1.51
N SER A 41 -1.64 -8.07 2.85
CA SER A 41 -2.92 -7.99 3.55
C SER A 41 -3.66 -6.69 3.20
N ASN A 42 -2.96 -5.56 3.18
CA ASN A 42 -3.56 -4.28 2.83
C ASN A 42 -4.02 -4.25 1.36
N LEU A 43 -3.12 -4.62 0.44
CA LEU A 43 -3.44 -4.74 -0.99
C LEU A 43 -4.68 -5.62 -1.23
N CYS A 44 -4.74 -6.77 -0.57
CA CYS A 44 -5.82 -7.72 -0.73
C CYS A 44 -7.14 -7.23 -0.12
N SER A 45 -7.10 -6.60 1.07
CA SER A 45 -8.30 -6.14 1.76
C SER A 45 -8.96 -4.93 1.08
N TRP A 46 -8.17 -4.01 0.54
CA TRP A 46 -8.67 -2.78 -0.06
C TRP A 46 -8.87 -2.85 -1.58
N ARG A 47 -8.50 -3.98 -2.23
CA ARG A 47 -8.55 -4.11 -3.69
C ARG A 47 -9.91 -3.79 -4.31
N PHE A 48 -10.99 -4.16 -3.65
CA PHE A 48 -12.34 -3.91 -4.14
C PHE A 48 -12.75 -2.45 -4.08
N LEU A 49 -12.26 -1.72 -3.04
CA LEU A 49 -12.59 -0.31 -2.88
C LEU A 49 -11.89 0.57 -3.92
N TYR A 50 -10.65 0.22 -4.24
CA TYR A 50 -9.81 0.99 -5.14
C TYR A 50 -9.64 0.35 -6.53
N ASP A 51 -10.34 -0.73 -6.79
CA ASP A 51 -10.20 -1.50 -8.04
C ASP A 51 -8.74 -1.78 -8.39
N THR A 52 -7.99 -2.23 -7.37
CA THR A 52 -6.54 -2.36 -7.44
C THR A 52 -6.14 -3.54 -8.28
N GLN A 53 -5.36 -3.29 -9.30
CA GLN A 53 -4.75 -4.27 -10.19
C GLN A 53 -3.23 -4.23 -10.09
N PHE A 54 -2.58 -5.32 -10.48
CA PHE A 54 -1.13 -5.38 -10.54
C PHE A 54 -0.63 -6.08 -11.80
N ALA A 55 0.62 -5.81 -12.13
CA ALA A 55 1.36 -6.53 -13.16
C ALA A 55 2.85 -6.63 -12.78
N VAL A 56 3.56 -7.53 -13.43
CA VAL A 56 5.03 -7.55 -13.39
C VAL A 56 5.55 -7.13 -14.76
N VAL A 57 6.33 -6.07 -14.81
CA VAL A 57 6.86 -5.46 -16.03
C VAL A 57 8.36 -5.23 -15.87
N ASP A 58 9.18 -5.80 -16.72
CA ASP A 58 10.64 -5.61 -16.73
C ASP A 58 11.29 -5.73 -15.33
N ASN A 59 10.96 -6.76 -14.58
CA ASN A 59 11.40 -6.98 -13.19
C ASN A 59 10.86 -5.96 -12.16
N PHE A 60 9.82 -5.23 -12.47
CA PHE A 60 9.12 -4.38 -11.52
C PHE A 60 7.69 -4.87 -11.29
N LEU A 61 7.31 -4.94 -10.04
CA LEU A 61 5.91 -5.03 -9.61
C LEU A 61 5.30 -3.64 -9.70
N VAL A 62 4.21 -3.52 -10.44
CA VAL A 62 3.48 -2.28 -10.65
C VAL A 62 2.03 -2.43 -10.23
N PHE A 63 1.47 -1.39 -9.62
CA PHE A 63 0.07 -1.35 -9.21
C PHE A 63 -0.64 -0.18 -9.88
N LYS A 64 -1.88 -0.45 -10.30
CA LYS A 64 -2.84 0.52 -10.83
C LYS A 64 -4.10 0.48 -9.97
N PHE A 65 -4.67 1.62 -9.63
CA PHE A 65 -5.86 1.70 -8.79
C PHE A 65 -6.60 3.03 -8.98
N TRP A 66 -7.83 3.11 -8.49
CA TRP A 66 -8.64 4.30 -8.57
C TRP A 66 -8.79 4.96 -7.18
N ALA A 67 -8.37 6.21 -7.08
CA ALA A 67 -8.60 7.06 -5.91
C ALA A 67 -9.78 8.00 -6.22
N GLY A 68 -10.99 7.54 -5.97
CA GLY A 68 -12.19 8.19 -6.50
C GLY A 68 -12.26 8.09 -8.02
N GLU A 69 -12.31 9.23 -8.71
CA GLU A 69 -12.29 9.28 -10.17
C GLU A 69 -10.89 9.38 -10.79
N GLN A 70 -9.86 9.49 -9.96
CA GLN A 70 -8.47 9.61 -10.39
C GLN A 70 -7.81 8.25 -10.54
N LEU A 71 -7.38 7.92 -11.76
CA LEU A 71 -6.48 6.79 -11.98
C LEU A 71 -5.11 7.08 -11.39
N ALA A 72 -4.61 6.17 -10.59
CA ALA A 72 -3.32 6.33 -9.93
C ALA A 72 -2.47 5.05 -9.99
N TYR A 73 -1.17 5.23 -9.81
CA TYR A 73 -0.18 4.16 -9.73
C TYR A 73 0.63 4.30 -8.45
N MET A 74 1.10 3.18 -7.91
CA MET A 74 2.16 3.20 -6.90
C MET A 74 3.53 3.27 -7.59
N MET A 75 4.53 3.78 -6.86
CA MET A 75 5.91 3.71 -7.34
C MET A 75 6.31 2.26 -7.61
N PRO A 76 6.80 1.90 -8.81
CA PRO A 76 7.21 0.54 -9.15
C PRO A 76 8.19 -0.07 -8.14
N VAL A 77 8.01 -1.33 -7.78
CA VAL A 77 8.83 -2.07 -6.80
C VAL A 77 9.66 -3.13 -7.52
N GLY A 78 10.96 -2.95 -7.60
CA GLY A 78 11.82 -3.89 -8.31
C GLY A 78 13.18 -3.29 -8.63
N THR A 79 13.89 -3.92 -9.55
CA THR A 79 15.22 -3.49 -9.99
C THR A 79 15.32 -3.56 -11.51
N GLY A 80 16.01 -2.59 -12.13
CA GLY A 80 16.17 -2.51 -13.57
C GLY A 80 16.03 -1.09 -14.11
N ASP A 81 15.56 -0.98 -15.35
CA ASP A 81 15.32 0.32 -15.99
C ASP A 81 13.97 0.92 -15.55
N LEU A 82 13.98 1.61 -14.41
CA LEU A 82 12.81 2.28 -13.87
C LEU A 82 12.25 3.33 -14.84
N LYS A 83 13.13 4.02 -15.60
CA LYS A 83 12.69 5.02 -16.58
C LYS A 83 11.81 4.39 -17.67
N ALA A 84 12.22 3.24 -18.20
CA ALA A 84 11.44 2.52 -19.19
C ALA A 84 10.07 2.08 -18.65
N VAL A 85 10.02 1.60 -17.39
CA VAL A 85 8.76 1.21 -16.74
C VAL A 85 7.85 2.42 -16.52
N LEU A 86 8.38 3.54 -16.05
CA LEU A 86 7.59 4.76 -15.88
C LEU A 86 6.96 5.24 -17.19
N TRP A 87 7.69 5.19 -18.31
CA TRP A 87 7.11 5.53 -19.62
C TRP A 87 5.98 4.59 -20.03
N LYS A 88 6.08 3.29 -19.71
CA LYS A 88 4.99 2.32 -19.96
C LYS A 88 3.76 2.64 -19.13
N LEU A 89 3.91 3.04 -17.87
CA LEU A 89 2.80 3.45 -17.00
C LEU A 89 2.15 4.77 -17.47
N ILE A 90 2.96 5.74 -17.88
CA ILE A 90 2.47 7.00 -18.47
C ILE A 90 1.63 6.73 -19.73
N GLU A 91 2.08 5.80 -20.58
CA GLU A 91 1.34 5.42 -21.78
C GLU A 91 0.07 4.63 -21.46
N ASP A 92 0.08 3.80 -20.40
CA ASP A 92 -1.12 3.11 -19.90
C ASP A 92 -2.18 4.12 -19.46
N ALA A 93 -1.82 5.10 -18.65
CA ALA A 93 -2.73 6.18 -18.23
C ALA A 93 -3.30 6.96 -19.42
N ARG A 94 -2.46 7.26 -20.42
CA ARG A 94 -2.89 7.95 -21.64
C ARG A 94 -3.92 7.14 -22.43
N LYS A 95 -3.78 5.82 -22.52
CA LYS A 95 -4.75 4.95 -23.18
C LYS A 95 -6.11 4.91 -22.46
N GLU A 96 -6.11 5.08 -21.16
CA GLU A 96 -7.32 5.25 -20.35
C GLU A 96 -7.90 6.68 -20.40
N ASN A 97 -7.33 7.57 -21.24
CA ASN A 97 -7.64 9.00 -21.27
C ASN A 97 -7.49 9.71 -19.91
N GLN A 98 -6.54 9.27 -19.11
CA GLN A 98 -6.25 9.81 -17.78
C GLN A 98 -4.90 10.52 -17.74
N HIS A 99 -4.78 11.53 -16.88
CA HIS A 99 -3.49 12.09 -16.52
C HIS A 99 -2.72 11.10 -15.65
N PHE A 100 -1.43 10.94 -15.94
CA PHE A 100 -0.57 10.10 -15.12
C PHE A 100 -0.43 10.68 -13.71
N CYS A 101 -0.78 9.89 -12.71
CA CYS A 101 -0.69 10.24 -11.29
C CYS A 101 -0.04 9.10 -10.51
N MET A 102 0.86 9.43 -9.59
CA MET A 102 1.37 8.48 -8.59
C MET A 102 1.01 8.94 -7.19
N LEU A 103 0.55 8.03 -6.35
CA LEU A 103 0.26 8.27 -4.94
C LEU A 103 1.21 7.48 -4.03
N GLY A 104 1.41 7.95 -2.81
CA GLY A 104 2.30 7.31 -1.84
C GLY A 104 3.79 7.47 -2.17
N VAL A 105 4.17 8.53 -2.88
CA VAL A 105 5.57 8.83 -3.22
C VAL A 105 6.26 9.45 -2.00
N CYS A 106 7.17 8.71 -1.37
CA CYS A 106 7.98 9.19 -0.25
C CYS A 106 9.19 10.03 -0.74
N SER A 107 9.85 10.73 0.19
CA SER A 107 10.95 11.66 -0.15
C SER A 107 12.10 11.01 -0.93
N ASN A 108 12.49 9.78 -0.59
CA ASN A 108 13.52 9.04 -1.34
C ASN A 108 13.06 8.68 -2.76
N MET A 109 11.80 8.25 -2.91
CA MET A 109 11.21 7.96 -4.23
C MET A 109 11.11 9.21 -5.10
N ARG A 110 10.78 10.35 -4.49
CA ARG A 110 10.79 11.66 -5.17
C ARG A 110 12.18 11.97 -5.74
N ALA A 111 13.23 11.78 -4.94
CA ALA A 111 14.60 12.02 -5.39
C ALA A 111 14.97 11.13 -6.59
N ASP A 112 14.57 9.84 -6.58
CA ASP A 112 14.77 8.93 -7.70
C ASP A 112 14.03 9.39 -8.96
N LEU A 113 12.77 9.84 -8.82
CA LEU A 113 11.97 10.35 -9.94
C LEU A 113 12.57 11.62 -10.54
N GLU A 114 13.00 12.58 -9.70
CA GLU A 114 13.65 13.81 -10.15
C GLU A 114 14.99 13.55 -10.85
N ALA A 115 15.75 12.53 -10.40
CA ALA A 115 17.00 12.15 -11.04
C ALA A 115 16.79 11.47 -12.41
N ILE A 116 15.75 10.64 -12.54
CA ILE A 116 15.47 9.85 -13.76
C ILE A 116 14.71 10.65 -14.82
N LEU A 117 13.75 11.45 -14.39
CA LEU A 117 12.87 12.25 -15.24
C LEU A 117 12.77 13.69 -14.68
N PRO A 118 13.85 14.48 -14.79
CA PRO A 118 13.88 15.84 -14.25
C PRO A 118 12.77 16.70 -14.87
N GLU A 119 12.14 17.51 -14.04
CA GLU A 119 11.09 18.49 -14.42
C GLU A 119 9.83 17.89 -15.09
N GLN A 120 9.64 16.54 -15.00
CA GLN A 120 8.47 15.89 -15.60
C GLN A 120 7.30 15.76 -14.62
N PHE A 121 7.52 15.91 -13.32
CA PHE A 121 6.51 15.74 -12.29
C PHE A 121 6.34 16.96 -11.42
N THR A 122 5.10 17.24 -11.04
CA THR A 122 4.77 18.15 -9.94
C THR A 122 4.45 17.31 -8.70
N PHE A 123 5.01 17.68 -7.55
CA PHE A 123 4.83 16.97 -6.29
C PHE A 123 4.00 17.82 -5.33
N THR A 124 2.97 17.20 -4.77
CA THR A 124 2.14 17.80 -3.71
C THR A 124 2.27 16.95 -2.46
N GLU A 125 2.65 17.56 -1.34
CA GLU A 125 2.72 16.89 -0.06
C GLU A 125 1.33 16.87 0.60
N ASP A 126 0.92 15.69 1.07
CA ASP A 126 -0.31 15.52 1.83
C ASP A 126 -0.03 14.72 3.11
N ARG A 127 -0.20 15.39 4.25
CA ARG A 127 0.07 14.83 5.57
C ARG A 127 -0.89 13.73 5.97
N ASP A 128 -2.09 13.72 5.43
CA ASP A 128 -3.14 12.75 5.79
C ASP A 128 -2.80 11.33 5.28
N TYR A 129 -1.93 11.22 4.27
CA TYR A 129 -1.43 9.94 3.76
C TYR A 129 -0.14 9.45 4.43
N ALA A 130 0.33 10.11 5.49
CA ALA A 130 1.58 9.71 6.13
C ALA A 130 1.40 8.53 7.09
N ASP A 131 2.22 7.50 6.93
CA ASP A 131 2.29 6.35 7.83
C ASP A 131 2.94 6.70 9.18
N TYR A 132 2.45 6.08 10.25
CA TYR A 132 3.08 6.10 11.55
C TYR A 132 4.13 5.00 11.66
N ILE A 133 5.41 5.38 11.72
CA ILE A 133 6.52 4.43 11.82
C ILE A 133 7.07 4.43 13.25
N TYR A 134 7.11 3.25 13.87
CA TYR A 134 7.66 3.05 15.21
C TYR A 134 8.74 1.97 15.20
N LEU A 135 9.75 2.15 16.04
CA LEU A 135 10.69 1.08 16.33
C LEU A 135 9.99 -0.02 17.17
N ARG A 136 10.24 -1.28 16.83
CA ARG A 136 9.72 -2.41 17.61
C ARG A 136 10.12 -2.31 19.10
N SER A 137 11.36 -1.93 19.40
CA SER A 137 11.87 -1.72 20.76
C SER A 137 11.08 -0.66 21.53
N ASP A 138 10.65 0.40 20.84
CA ASP A 138 9.86 1.47 21.45
C ASP A 138 8.46 0.96 21.82
N LEU A 139 7.79 0.24 20.91
CA LEU A 139 6.44 -0.28 21.14
C LEU A 139 6.42 -1.43 22.17
N SER A 140 7.45 -2.28 22.20
CA SER A 140 7.50 -3.40 23.15
C SER A 140 7.76 -2.95 24.58
N THR A 141 8.48 -1.85 24.78
CA THR A 141 8.82 -1.35 26.12
C THR A 141 7.97 -0.17 26.56
N LEU A 142 7.49 0.63 25.63
CA LEU A 142 6.79 1.91 25.84
C LEU A 142 7.48 2.84 26.85
N LYS A 143 8.83 2.82 26.91
CA LYS A 143 9.61 3.62 27.84
C LYS A 143 9.58 5.11 27.48
N GLY A 144 9.61 5.95 28.51
CA GLY A 144 9.73 7.39 28.38
C GLY A 144 8.41 8.15 28.30
N LYS A 145 8.52 9.47 28.42
CA LYS A 145 7.38 10.40 28.54
C LYS A 145 6.50 10.39 27.27
N LYS A 146 7.11 10.25 26.09
CA LYS A 146 6.41 10.23 24.80
C LYS A 146 5.36 9.11 24.66
N PHE A 147 5.51 8.02 25.42
CA PHE A 147 4.57 6.89 25.39
C PHE A 147 3.61 6.84 26.58
N GLN A 148 3.56 7.88 27.42
CA GLN A 148 2.69 7.90 28.60
C GLN A 148 1.23 7.67 28.24
N ALA A 149 0.72 8.31 27.19
CA ALA A 149 -0.66 8.13 26.75
C ALA A 149 -0.94 6.69 26.34
N LYS A 150 -0.02 6.02 25.61
CA LYS A 150 -0.18 4.61 25.23
C LYS A 150 -0.22 3.67 26.44
N ARG A 151 0.66 3.90 27.45
CA ARG A 151 0.61 3.14 28.70
C ARG A 151 -0.71 3.35 29.45
N ASN A 152 -1.22 4.57 29.48
CA ASN A 152 -2.50 4.88 30.13
C ASN A 152 -3.66 4.13 29.46
N HIS A 153 -3.69 4.07 28.12
CA HIS A 153 -4.70 3.28 27.40
C HIS A 153 -4.60 1.78 27.72
N ILE A 154 -3.41 1.22 27.76
CA ILE A 154 -3.20 -0.19 28.11
C ILE A 154 -3.65 -0.47 29.56
N ASN A 155 -3.29 0.40 30.50
CA ASN A 155 -3.69 0.25 31.89
C ASN A 155 -5.22 0.37 32.06
N ARG A 156 -5.83 1.30 31.35
CA ARG A 156 -7.29 1.43 31.32
C ARG A 156 -7.95 0.17 30.81
N PHE A 157 -7.49 -0.40 29.71
CA PHE A 157 -8.00 -1.65 29.17
C PHE A 157 -7.89 -2.79 30.19
N ARG A 158 -6.72 -2.98 30.80
CA ARG A 158 -6.46 -4.01 31.79
C ARG A 158 -7.34 -3.88 33.04
N ASN A 159 -7.62 -2.66 33.46
CA ASN A 159 -8.49 -2.37 34.60
C ASN A 159 -9.96 -2.62 34.28
N THR A 160 -10.37 -2.36 33.02
CA THR A 160 -11.75 -2.54 32.57
C THR A 160 -12.08 -4.02 32.29
N TYR A 161 -11.09 -4.74 31.78
CA TYR A 161 -11.21 -6.16 31.38
C TYR A 161 -10.11 -6.99 32.06
N PRO A 162 -10.17 -7.22 33.39
CA PRO A 162 -9.11 -7.89 34.12
C PRO A 162 -8.91 -9.36 33.69
N ASP A 163 -9.97 -10.00 33.22
CA ASP A 163 -9.99 -11.41 32.81
C ASP A 163 -9.79 -11.62 31.30
N TYR A 164 -9.23 -10.60 30.59
CA TYR A 164 -8.99 -10.76 29.15
C TYR A 164 -7.94 -11.84 28.88
N GLU A 165 -8.15 -12.59 27.80
CA GLU A 165 -7.19 -13.56 27.29
C GLU A 165 -6.55 -13.06 25.99
N TYR A 166 -5.24 -13.22 25.87
CA TYR A 166 -4.50 -12.97 24.65
C TYR A 166 -4.02 -14.29 24.05
N THR A 167 -4.64 -14.70 22.95
CA THR A 167 -4.37 -15.99 22.31
C THR A 167 -4.06 -15.81 20.83
N PRO A 168 -3.25 -16.71 20.23
CA PRO A 168 -3.11 -16.77 18.78
C PRO A 168 -4.44 -17.08 18.10
N ILE A 169 -4.64 -16.53 16.90
CA ILE A 169 -5.77 -16.93 16.06
C ILE A 169 -5.42 -18.26 15.40
N THR A 170 -6.15 -19.29 15.77
CA THR A 170 -6.05 -20.65 15.19
C THR A 170 -7.22 -20.89 14.23
N PRO A 171 -7.13 -21.87 13.30
CA PRO A 171 -8.20 -22.12 12.31
C PRO A 171 -9.60 -22.32 12.92
N ASP A 172 -9.68 -22.91 14.09
CA ASP A 172 -10.95 -23.13 14.83
C ASP A 172 -11.55 -21.84 15.41
N ARG A 173 -10.76 -20.76 15.54
CA ARG A 173 -11.20 -19.46 16.05
C ARG A 173 -11.47 -18.42 14.97
N ILE A 174 -11.28 -18.76 13.70
CA ILE A 174 -11.51 -17.83 12.59
C ILE A 174 -12.97 -17.34 12.57
N GLN A 175 -13.93 -18.23 12.90
CA GLN A 175 -15.34 -17.84 12.89
C GLN A 175 -15.64 -16.74 13.92
N GLU A 176 -15.04 -16.77 15.11
CA GLU A 176 -15.17 -15.70 16.12
C GLU A 176 -14.69 -14.34 15.58
N CYS A 177 -13.61 -14.34 14.79
CA CYS A 177 -13.09 -13.12 14.17
C CYS A 177 -14.04 -12.58 13.08
N LEU A 178 -14.62 -13.46 12.27
CA LEU A 178 -15.58 -13.08 11.22
C LEU A 178 -16.90 -12.57 11.83
N ASP A 179 -17.36 -13.16 12.91
CA ASP A 179 -18.58 -12.72 13.62
C ASP A 179 -18.37 -11.31 14.20
N LEU A 180 -17.21 -11.06 14.83
CA LEU A 180 -16.85 -9.73 15.35
C LEU A 180 -16.74 -8.69 14.21
N GLU A 181 -16.16 -9.05 13.09
CA GLU A 181 -16.06 -8.16 11.93
C GLU A 181 -17.43 -7.82 11.37
N ALA A 182 -18.34 -8.82 11.26
CA ALA A 182 -19.70 -8.62 10.81
C ALA A 182 -20.49 -7.71 11.75
N GLU A 183 -20.32 -7.84 13.07
CA GLU A 183 -20.91 -6.97 14.07
C GLU A 183 -20.42 -5.53 13.93
N TRP A 184 -19.10 -5.36 13.81
CA TRP A 184 -18.48 -4.05 13.61
C TRP A 184 -18.95 -3.36 12.33
N CYS A 185 -19.07 -4.11 11.22
CA CYS A 185 -19.58 -3.56 9.95
C CYS A 185 -21.01 -3.05 10.08
N LYS A 186 -21.87 -3.71 10.83
CA LYS A 186 -23.25 -3.23 11.12
C LYS A 186 -23.25 -1.91 11.90
N GLU A 187 -22.42 -1.81 12.94
CA GLU A 187 -22.34 -0.60 13.77
C GLU A 187 -21.85 0.62 12.99
N ILE A 188 -20.91 0.46 12.07
CA ILE A 188 -20.38 1.55 11.24
C ILE A 188 -21.18 1.81 9.95
N GLY A 189 -22.29 1.10 9.73
CA GLY A 189 -23.17 1.28 8.58
C GLY A 189 -22.58 0.82 7.25
N ARG A 190 -21.64 -0.15 7.27
CA ARG A 190 -21.01 -0.77 6.09
C ARG A 190 -21.46 -2.21 5.85
N ALA A 191 -22.63 -2.58 6.34
CA ALA A 191 -23.22 -3.89 6.10
C ALA A 191 -23.97 -3.93 4.77
#